data_80ee6d9ee201b2d803d528748b479141
#
_entry.id   80ee6d9ee201b2d803d528748b479141
#
_cell.length_a   1.000
_cell.length_b   1.000
_cell.length_c   1.000
_cell.angle_alpha   90.00
_cell.angle_beta   90.00
_cell.angle_gamma   90.00
#
_symmetry.space_group_name_H-M   'P 1'
#
loop_
_entity.id
_entity.type
_entity.pdbx_description
1 polymer ?
#
loop_
_entity_poly.entity_id
_entity_poly.type
_entity_poly.pdbx_seq_one_letter_code
_entity_poly.pdbx_strand_id
1 'polypeptide(L)'
;MVISVLLDEEEPFGLPAGSLQNMEALEMETLLRNSILIRKYLSTLYPIEQPIEEEKLKELYDEQIQNFCSEEMVRCSHILIKGEDALKRITEIRSHINNRDDFFRACSYSSECPSNRCCGDLGFFPRGKLFPEIDSVAFNMEIDEISEPFASPEGYHILILTDRKCKAPIPFEEIKSSLAAQILQMEREYILMKHLDELYEEFKSQIKLFEDAVQ
;
A
#
# COMPACT_ATOMS: atom_id res chain seq x y z
N MET A 1 -4.65 17.12 10.05
CA MET A 1 -5.20 17.15 8.68
C MET A 1 -4.79 18.40 7.88
N VAL A 2 -4.64 19.59 8.48
CA VAL A 2 -4.21 20.82 7.78
C VAL A 2 -2.69 20.88 7.54
N ILE A 3 -1.89 20.18 8.31
CA ILE A 3 -0.42 20.27 8.30
C ILE A 3 0.22 19.51 7.15
N SER A 4 -0.31 18.33 6.79
CA SER A 4 0.19 17.55 5.65
C SER A 4 0.04 18.28 4.31
N VAL A 5 -0.98 19.09 4.19
CA VAL A 5 -1.31 19.86 2.99
C VAL A 5 -0.31 20.99 2.71
N LEU A 6 0.36 21.52 3.74
CA LEU A 6 1.37 22.58 3.57
C LEU A 6 2.72 22.06 3.06
N LEU A 7 2.94 20.75 3.12
CA LEU A 7 4.18 20.09 2.73
C LEU A 7 4.08 19.38 1.36
N ASP A 8 2.86 19.23 0.82
CA ASP A 8 2.63 18.57 -0.47
C ASP A 8 2.87 19.53 -1.64
N GLU A 9 3.85 19.22 -2.48
CA GLU A 9 4.16 20.02 -3.68
C GLU A 9 3.08 19.87 -4.76
N GLU A 10 2.25 18.84 -4.72
CA GLU A 10 1.23 18.53 -5.73
C GLU A 10 -0.12 19.24 -5.49
N GLU A 11 -0.42 19.69 -4.24
CA GLU A 11 -1.61 20.49 -3.94
C GLU A 11 -1.22 21.86 -3.35
N PRO A 12 -1.01 22.89 -4.21
CA PRO A 12 -0.38 24.15 -3.79
C PRO A 12 -1.14 24.97 -2.75
N PHE A 13 -2.40 24.63 -2.41
CA PHE A 13 -3.24 25.45 -1.54
C PHE A 13 -4.01 24.69 -0.44
N GLY A 14 -3.95 23.36 -0.41
CA GLY A 14 -4.73 22.57 0.54
C GLY A 14 -6.24 22.73 0.41
N LEU A 15 -6.70 23.16 -0.74
CA LEU A 15 -8.10 23.36 -1.04
C LEU A 15 -8.65 22.16 -1.83
N PRO A 16 -9.90 21.75 -1.60
CA PRO A 16 -10.53 20.69 -2.37
C PRO A 16 -10.48 20.98 -3.87
N ALA A 17 -10.30 19.93 -4.69
CA ALA A 17 -10.30 20.06 -6.13
C ALA A 17 -11.58 20.79 -6.62
N GLY A 18 -11.42 21.87 -7.39
CA GLY A 18 -12.52 22.71 -7.87
C GLY A 18 -12.82 23.97 -7.06
N SER A 19 -12.29 24.14 -5.86
CA SER A 19 -12.50 25.34 -5.03
C SER A 19 -11.96 26.62 -5.68
N LEU A 20 -10.95 26.49 -6.54
CA LEU A 20 -10.30 27.61 -7.23
C LEU A 20 -11.13 28.17 -8.41
N GLN A 21 -12.09 27.39 -8.94
CA GLN A 21 -12.83 27.78 -10.15
C GLN A 21 -13.83 28.94 -9.94
N ASN A 22 -14.26 29.19 -8.69
CA ASN A 22 -15.27 30.18 -8.36
C ASN A 22 -14.73 31.36 -7.52
N MET A 23 -13.41 31.46 -7.36
CA MET A 23 -12.80 32.52 -6.54
C MET A 23 -12.58 33.80 -7.34
N GLU A 24 -12.80 34.94 -6.70
CA GLU A 24 -12.47 36.24 -7.30
C GLU A 24 -10.94 36.43 -7.41
N ALA A 25 -10.50 37.17 -8.42
CA ALA A 25 -9.07 37.39 -8.71
C ALA A 25 -8.29 37.92 -7.49
N LEU A 26 -8.91 38.79 -6.67
CA LEU A 26 -8.30 39.36 -5.46
C LEU A 26 -8.11 38.31 -4.35
N GLU A 27 -9.06 37.41 -4.19
CA GLU A 27 -8.97 36.31 -3.23
C GLU A 27 -7.86 35.33 -3.65
N MET A 28 -7.78 35.01 -4.94
CA MET A 28 -6.72 34.18 -5.50
C MET A 28 -5.33 34.80 -5.29
N GLU A 29 -5.16 36.09 -5.56
CA GLU A 29 -3.90 36.80 -5.32
C GLU A 29 -3.52 36.77 -3.83
N THR A 30 -4.48 36.94 -2.94
CA THR A 30 -4.24 36.89 -1.49
C THR A 30 -3.80 35.51 -1.04
N LEU A 31 -4.46 34.45 -1.51
CA LEU A 31 -4.07 33.07 -1.21
C LEU A 31 -2.67 32.73 -1.73
N LEU A 32 -2.38 33.12 -3.00
CA LEU A 32 -1.05 32.94 -3.59
C LEU A 32 0.04 33.63 -2.78
N ARG A 33 -0.20 34.88 -2.40
CA ARG A 33 0.75 35.65 -1.60
C ARG A 33 0.98 34.98 -0.25
N ASN A 34 -0.08 34.58 0.46
CA ASN A 34 0.01 33.95 1.76
C ASN A 34 0.73 32.61 1.68
N SER A 35 0.44 31.78 0.68
CA SER A 35 1.12 30.48 0.50
C SER A 35 2.62 30.65 0.21
N ILE A 36 2.99 31.64 -0.60
CA ILE A 36 4.41 31.95 -0.86
C ILE A 36 5.11 32.44 0.41
N LEU A 37 4.45 33.31 1.21
CA LEU A 37 5.00 33.80 2.46
C LEU A 37 5.19 32.68 3.48
N ILE A 38 4.19 31.81 3.65
CA ILE A 38 4.25 30.65 4.54
C ILE A 38 5.37 29.72 4.10
N ARG A 39 5.43 29.36 2.81
CA ARG A 39 6.49 28.48 2.28
C ARG A 39 7.88 29.08 2.51
N LYS A 40 8.04 30.36 2.23
CA LYS A 40 9.32 31.07 2.47
C LYS A 40 9.66 31.11 3.95
N TYR A 41 8.69 31.33 4.83
CA TYR A 41 8.90 31.29 6.27
C TYR A 41 9.30 29.89 6.75
N LEU A 42 8.54 28.87 6.36
CA LEU A 42 8.85 27.47 6.70
C LEU A 42 10.24 27.06 6.23
N SER A 43 10.68 27.51 5.06
CA SER A 43 12.05 27.25 4.59
C SER A 43 13.15 27.84 5.48
N THR A 44 12.82 28.83 6.32
CA THR A 44 13.77 29.40 7.30
C THR A 44 13.84 28.58 8.60
N LEU A 45 12.81 27.80 8.90
CA LEU A 45 12.77 26.95 10.10
C LEU A 45 13.56 25.65 9.90
N TYR A 46 13.61 25.16 8.66
CA TYR A 46 14.36 23.95 8.36
C TYR A 46 15.82 24.28 8.13
N PRO A 47 16.75 23.72 8.92
CA PRO A 47 18.17 23.83 8.59
C PRO A 47 18.39 23.26 7.18
N ILE A 48 19.30 23.85 6.44
CA ILE A 48 19.77 23.34 5.14
C ILE A 48 19.96 21.84 5.29
N GLU A 49 19.35 21.06 4.43
CA GLU A 49 19.36 19.59 4.44
C GLU A 49 20.79 19.09 4.60
N GLN A 50 21.19 18.76 5.82
CA GLN A 50 22.40 18.02 6.03
C GLN A 50 22.07 16.55 5.71
N PRO A 51 22.80 15.93 4.79
CA PRO A 51 22.59 14.51 4.52
C PRO A 51 22.80 13.75 5.84
N ILE A 52 21.86 12.88 6.16
CA ILE A 52 21.97 12.01 7.33
C ILE A 52 23.19 11.11 7.12
N GLU A 53 24.07 11.03 8.11
CA GLU A 53 25.23 10.15 8.06
C GLU A 53 24.82 8.70 7.81
N GLU A 54 25.53 8.03 6.92
CA GLU A 54 25.21 6.66 6.51
C GLU A 54 25.25 5.67 7.68
N GLU A 55 26.20 5.87 8.60
CA GLU A 55 26.31 5.08 9.82
C GLU A 55 25.04 5.15 10.64
N LYS A 56 24.45 6.33 10.82
CA LYS A 56 23.19 6.52 11.55
C LYS A 56 22.01 5.87 10.86
N LEU A 57 21.95 5.95 9.53
CA LEU A 57 20.91 5.27 8.75
C LEU A 57 21.00 3.74 8.89
N LYS A 58 22.22 3.23 8.91
CA LYS A 58 22.47 1.80 9.05
C LYS A 58 22.14 1.29 10.46
N GLU A 59 22.48 2.05 11.50
CA GLU A 59 22.08 1.73 12.88
C GLU A 59 20.55 1.64 13.00
N LEU A 60 19.81 2.62 12.47
CA LEU A 60 18.33 2.61 12.47
C LEU A 60 17.75 1.44 11.67
N TYR A 61 18.37 1.12 10.54
CA TYR A 61 17.98 -0.05 9.77
C TYR A 61 18.19 -1.35 10.56
N ASP A 62 19.34 -1.54 11.18
CA ASP A 62 19.68 -2.75 11.94
C ASP A 62 18.78 -2.89 13.19
N GLU A 63 18.46 -1.79 13.87
CA GLU A 63 17.55 -1.77 15.01
C GLU A 63 16.11 -2.15 14.63
N GLN A 64 15.68 -1.77 13.43
CA GLN A 64 14.30 -1.94 12.97
C GLN A 64 14.17 -2.87 11.76
N ILE A 65 15.12 -3.77 11.56
CA ILE A 65 15.20 -4.65 10.38
C ILE A 65 13.89 -5.43 10.10
N GLN A 66 13.12 -5.74 11.16
CA GLN A 66 11.83 -6.41 11.03
C GLN A 66 10.77 -5.57 10.30
N ASN A 67 10.92 -4.23 10.30
CA ASN A 67 10.03 -3.30 9.62
C ASN A 67 10.41 -3.14 8.14
N PHE A 68 11.64 -3.51 7.78
CA PHE A 68 12.20 -3.40 6.44
C PHE A 68 12.28 -4.76 5.75
N CYS A 69 11.21 -5.53 5.81
CA CYS A 69 11.15 -6.82 5.14
C CYS A 69 10.19 -6.77 3.95
N SER A 70 10.52 -7.52 2.91
CA SER A 70 9.61 -7.80 1.81
C SER A 70 8.37 -8.53 2.34
N GLU A 71 7.23 -8.35 1.68
CA GLU A 71 6.05 -9.15 1.99
C GLU A 71 6.23 -10.60 1.54
N GLU A 72 5.64 -11.52 2.31
CA GLU A 72 5.48 -12.89 1.85
C GLU A 72 4.54 -12.90 0.64
N MET A 73 4.95 -13.53 -0.45
CA MET A 73 4.16 -13.69 -1.65
C MET A 73 4.10 -15.15 -2.06
N VAL A 74 2.96 -15.56 -2.57
CA VAL A 74 2.77 -16.88 -3.17
C VAL A 74 2.37 -16.75 -4.64
N ARG A 75 2.72 -17.73 -5.45
CA ARG A 75 2.25 -17.88 -6.83
C ARG A 75 1.47 -19.16 -6.94
N CYS A 76 0.22 -19.06 -7.37
CA CYS A 76 -0.67 -20.20 -7.55
C CYS A 76 -1.23 -20.23 -8.95
N SER A 77 -1.59 -21.42 -9.38
CA SER A 77 -2.54 -21.62 -10.48
C SER A 77 -3.85 -22.17 -9.92
N HIS A 78 -4.99 -21.84 -10.55
CA HIS A 78 -6.28 -22.28 -10.08
C HIS A 78 -7.17 -22.86 -11.19
N ILE A 79 -8.06 -23.74 -10.77
CA ILE A 79 -9.22 -24.21 -11.55
C ILE A 79 -10.45 -23.63 -10.87
N LEU A 80 -11.30 -22.93 -11.62
CA LEU A 80 -12.57 -22.37 -11.14
C LEU A 80 -13.73 -23.01 -11.87
N ILE A 81 -14.71 -23.47 -11.11
CA ILE A 81 -16.00 -23.98 -11.62
C ILE A 81 -17.13 -23.20 -10.99
N LYS A 82 -18.08 -22.73 -11.80
CA LYS A 82 -19.23 -21.90 -11.40
C LYS A 82 -20.54 -22.68 -11.54
N GLY A 83 -21.63 -22.17 -10.92
CA GLY A 83 -22.99 -22.67 -11.06
C GLY A 83 -23.41 -23.67 -9.98
N GLU A 84 -24.65 -24.16 -10.09
CA GLU A 84 -25.31 -24.97 -9.04
C GLU A 84 -24.61 -26.32 -8.80
N ASP A 85 -24.11 -26.98 -9.85
CA ASP A 85 -23.40 -28.25 -9.76
C ASP A 85 -21.88 -28.12 -9.60
N ALA A 86 -21.38 -26.92 -9.31
CA ALA A 86 -19.93 -26.65 -9.30
C ALA A 86 -19.18 -27.54 -8.32
N LEU A 87 -19.70 -27.76 -7.11
CA LEU A 87 -19.05 -28.64 -6.12
C LEU A 87 -18.90 -30.06 -6.62
N LYS A 88 -19.92 -30.62 -7.26
CA LYS A 88 -19.88 -31.99 -7.79
C LYS A 88 -18.85 -32.11 -8.91
N ARG A 89 -18.90 -31.17 -9.86
CA ARG A 89 -17.99 -31.12 -11.02
C ARG A 89 -16.53 -30.96 -10.60
N ILE A 90 -16.24 -30.04 -9.67
CA ILE A 90 -14.87 -29.79 -9.24
C ILE A 90 -14.33 -30.95 -8.40
N THR A 91 -15.16 -31.62 -7.61
CA THR A 91 -14.76 -32.82 -6.86
C THR A 91 -14.41 -33.97 -7.79
N GLU A 92 -15.19 -34.15 -8.87
CA GLU A 92 -14.88 -35.13 -9.91
C GLU A 92 -13.57 -34.79 -10.61
N ILE A 93 -13.34 -33.52 -10.99
CA ILE A 93 -12.07 -33.06 -11.57
C ILE A 93 -10.90 -33.34 -10.60
N ARG A 94 -11.06 -32.99 -9.31
CA ARG A 94 -10.03 -33.20 -8.29
C ARG A 94 -9.61 -34.67 -8.16
N SER A 95 -10.58 -35.60 -8.24
CA SER A 95 -10.33 -37.04 -8.11
C SER A 95 -9.44 -37.62 -9.24
N HIS A 96 -9.35 -36.93 -10.36
CA HIS A 96 -8.51 -37.32 -11.49
C HIS A 96 -7.14 -36.63 -11.55
N ILE A 97 -6.85 -35.71 -10.60
CA ILE A 97 -5.61 -34.95 -10.53
C ILE A 97 -4.68 -35.64 -9.52
N ASN A 98 -3.62 -36.24 -9.99
CA ASN A 98 -2.62 -36.93 -9.16
C ASN A 98 -1.29 -36.16 -9.09
N ASN A 99 -1.03 -35.30 -10.05
CA ASN A 99 0.22 -34.55 -10.16
C ASN A 99 0.01 -33.21 -10.86
N ARG A 100 1.10 -32.44 -10.94
CA ARG A 100 1.12 -31.10 -11.55
C ARG A 100 0.65 -31.08 -13.01
N ASP A 101 1.06 -32.09 -13.81
CA ASP A 101 0.70 -32.16 -15.24
C ASP A 101 -0.79 -32.45 -15.41
N ASP A 102 -1.38 -33.29 -14.55
CA ASP A 102 -2.81 -33.56 -14.53
C ASP A 102 -3.60 -32.28 -14.18
N PHE A 103 -3.10 -31.51 -13.21
CA PHE A 103 -3.70 -30.24 -12.84
C PHE A 103 -3.76 -29.26 -14.01
N PHE A 104 -2.62 -29.05 -14.71
CA PHE A 104 -2.59 -28.08 -15.81
C PHE A 104 -3.42 -28.54 -17.01
N ARG A 105 -3.49 -29.83 -17.27
CA ARG A 105 -4.44 -30.40 -18.27
C ARG A 105 -5.87 -30.11 -17.87
N ALA A 106 -6.25 -30.44 -16.64
CA ALA A 106 -7.62 -30.19 -16.13
C ALA A 106 -7.96 -28.70 -16.15
N CYS A 107 -7.02 -27.82 -15.78
CA CYS A 107 -7.18 -26.37 -15.86
C CYS A 107 -7.53 -25.90 -17.28
N SER A 108 -6.77 -26.36 -18.28
CA SER A 108 -6.97 -25.94 -19.67
C SER A 108 -8.32 -26.34 -20.26
N TYR A 109 -8.86 -27.48 -19.83
CA TYR A 109 -10.12 -28.02 -20.40
C TYR A 109 -11.36 -27.68 -19.57
N SER A 110 -11.19 -27.52 -18.25
CA SER A 110 -12.36 -27.46 -17.35
C SER A 110 -12.53 -26.13 -16.63
N SER A 111 -11.44 -25.33 -16.49
CA SER A 111 -11.53 -24.07 -15.76
C SER A 111 -12.37 -23.03 -16.50
N GLU A 112 -13.32 -22.44 -15.80
CA GLU A 112 -14.21 -21.38 -16.30
C GLU A 112 -13.65 -19.98 -16.03
N CYS A 113 -12.43 -19.88 -15.48
CA CYS A 113 -11.73 -18.62 -15.32
C CYS A 113 -11.01 -18.21 -16.62
N PRO A 114 -11.00 -16.92 -17.00
CA PRO A 114 -10.21 -16.45 -18.14
C PRO A 114 -8.70 -16.76 -18.06
N SER A 115 -8.15 -16.97 -16.86
CA SER A 115 -6.77 -17.37 -16.62
C SER A 115 -6.43 -18.76 -17.13
N ASN A 116 -7.42 -19.59 -17.52
CA ASN A 116 -7.22 -20.92 -18.07
C ASN A 116 -6.27 -20.92 -19.30
N ARG A 117 -6.26 -19.83 -20.08
CA ARG A 117 -5.37 -19.61 -21.23
C ARG A 117 -3.89 -19.54 -20.83
N CYS A 118 -3.61 -19.18 -19.58
CA CYS A 118 -2.29 -19.14 -18.96
C CYS A 118 -2.15 -20.23 -17.88
N CYS A 119 -2.76 -21.40 -18.09
CA CYS A 119 -2.75 -22.52 -17.14
C CYS A 119 -3.29 -22.16 -15.75
N GLY A 120 -4.19 -21.20 -15.65
CA GLY A 120 -4.79 -20.76 -14.39
C GLY A 120 -3.87 -19.89 -13.51
N ASP A 121 -2.71 -19.45 -14.02
CA ASP A 121 -1.73 -18.68 -13.24
C ASP A 121 -2.30 -17.35 -12.76
N LEU A 122 -2.20 -17.11 -11.45
CA LEU A 122 -2.62 -15.88 -10.78
C LEU A 122 -1.44 -14.91 -10.56
N GLY A 123 -0.21 -15.33 -10.93
CA GLY A 123 1.00 -14.58 -10.64
C GLY A 123 1.36 -14.59 -9.16
N PHE A 124 2.37 -13.79 -8.76
CA PHE A 124 2.68 -13.58 -7.35
C PHE A 124 1.70 -12.59 -6.72
N PHE A 125 1.21 -12.93 -5.53
CA PHE A 125 0.33 -12.05 -4.75
C PHE A 125 0.65 -12.12 -3.26
N PRO A 126 0.56 -10.98 -2.54
CA PRO A 126 0.63 -10.94 -1.08
C PRO A 126 -0.73 -11.29 -0.47
N ARG A 127 -0.77 -11.48 0.86
CA ARG A 127 -2.02 -11.65 1.61
C ARG A 127 -2.94 -10.42 1.44
N GLY A 128 -4.23 -10.65 1.37
CA GLY A 128 -5.26 -9.61 1.23
C GLY A 128 -5.46 -9.08 -0.19
N LYS A 129 -4.74 -9.61 -1.18
CA LYS A 129 -4.89 -9.20 -2.59
C LYS A 129 -6.03 -9.91 -3.30
N LEU A 130 -6.30 -11.16 -2.94
CA LEU A 130 -7.36 -12.00 -3.49
C LEU A 130 -8.43 -12.26 -2.41
N PHE A 131 -9.39 -13.14 -2.72
CA PHE A 131 -10.42 -13.51 -1.74
C PHE A 131 -9.79 -14.18 -0.50
N PRO A 132 -10.33 -13.91 0.71
CA PRO A 132 -9.79 -14.49 1.95
C PRO A 132 -9.72 -16.03 1.94
N GLU A 133 -10.64 -16.68 1.22
CA GLU A 133 -10.67 -18.13 1.08
C GLU A 133 -9.47 -18.65 0.27
N ILE A 134 -9.08 -17.92 -0.78
CA ILE A 134 -7.88 -18.24 -1.59
C ILE A 134 -6.63 -18.05 -0.73
N ASP A 135 -6.53 -16.92 -0.01
CA ASP A 135 -5.40 -16.64 0.86
C ASP A 135 -5.25 -17.73 1.94
N SER A 136 -6.36 -18.12 2.58
CA SER A 136 -6.34 -19.11 3.65
C SER A 136 -5.85 -20.49 3.17
N VAL A 137 -6.07 -20.84 1.92
CA VAL A 137 -5.57 -22.08 1.33
C VAL A 137 -4.13 -21.90 0.83
N ALA A 138 -3.89 -20.93 -0.05
CA ALA A 138 -2.62 -20.76 -0.75
C ALA A 138 -1.40 -20.58 0.19
N PHE A 139 -1.57 -19.79 1.25
CA PHE A 139 -0.48 -19.51 2.19
C PHE A 139 -0.18 -20.65 3.18
N ASN A 140 -1.07 -21.65 3.27
CA ASN A 140 -0.85 -22.84 4.11
C ASN A 140 -0.39 -24.07 3.33
N MET A 141 -0.30 -23.99 1.98
CA MET A 141 0.13 -25.09 1.11
C MET A 141 1.65 -25.14 0.99
N GLU A 142 2.19 -26.32 0.66
CA GLU A 142 3.56 -26.50 0.23
C GLU A 142 3.70 -26.34 -1.31
N ILE A 143 4.92 -26.08 -1.79
CA ILE A 143 5.15 -25.97 -3.24
C ILE A 143 4.82 -27.31 -3.90
N ASP A 144 4.13 -27.26 -5.04
CA ASP A 144 3.56 -28.37 -5.81
C ASP A 144 2.41 -29.12 -5.11
N GLU A 145 1.98 -28.67 -3.95
CA GLU A 145 0.77 -29.18 -3.32
C GLU A 145 -0.49 -28.75 -4.10
N ILE A 146 -1.47 -29.65 -4.18
CA ILE A 146 -2.75 -29.43 -4.85
C ILE A 146 -3.85 -29.48 -3.77
N SER A 147 -4.60 -28.39 -3.64
CA SER A 147 -5.62 -28.28 -2.61
C SER A 147 -6.80 -29.23 -2.84
N GLU A 148 -7.56 -29.44 -1.79
CA GLU A 148 -8.93 -29.92 -1.93
C GLU A 148 -9.84 -28.79 -2.47
N PRO A 149 -11.02 -29.14 -3.05
CA PRO A 149 -11.98 -28.15 -3.50
C PRO A 149 -12.48 -27.27 -2.35
N PHE A 150 -12.49 -25.94 -2.56
CA PHE A 150 -13.03 -24.99 -1.58
C PHE A 150 -13.88 -23.92 -2.28
N ALA A 151 -14.79 -23.29 -1.53
CA ALA A 151 -15.70 -22.27 -2.03
C ALA A 151 -15.10 -20.86 -1.94
N SER A 152 -15.49 -19.99 -2.88
CA SER A 152 -15.32 -18.55 -2.84
C SER A 152 -16.59 -17.86 -3.35
N PRO A 153 -16.71 -16.53 -3.30
CA PRO A 153 -17.84 -15.81 -3.90
C PRO A 153 -18.01 -16.03 -5.41
N GLU A 154 -16.94 -16.43 -6.12
CA GLU A 154 -17.00 -16.68 -7.57
C GLU A 154 -17.37 -18.13 -7.95
N GLY A 155 -17.29 -19.07 -7.03
CA GLY A 155 -17.55 -20.48 -7.27
C GLY A 155 -16.62 -21.39 -6.44
N TYR A 156 -16.33 -22.58 -6.96
CA TYR A 156 -15.45 -23.54 -6.32
C TYR A 156 -14.09 -23.58 -7.02
N HIS A 157 -13.05 -23.69 -6.21
CA HIS A 157 -11.67 -23.65 -6.65
C HIS A 157 -10.89 -24.89 -6.24
N ILE A 158 -9.88 -25.22 -7.03
CA ILE A 158 -8.73 -26.04 -6.67
C ILE A 158 -7.49 -25.23 -7.00
N LEU A 159 -6.52 -25.18 -6.09
CA LEU A 159 -5.24 -24.50 -6.26
C LEU A 159 -4.09 -25.49 -6.40
N ILE A 160 -3.06 -25.07 -7.08
CA ILE A 160 -1.70 -25.60 -6.95
C ILE A 160 -0.75 -24.45 -6.60
N LEU A 161 0.04 -24.62 -5.54
CA LEU A 161 1.08 -23.64 -5.20
C LEU A 161 2.30 -23.91 -6.10
N THR A 162 2.66 -22.96 -6.94
CA THR A 162 3.76 -23.09 -7.91
C THR A 162 5.06 -22.48 -7.44
N ASP A 163 5.00 -21.46 -6.58
CA ASP A 163 6.18 -20.78 -6.04
C ASP A 163 5.84 -20.00 -4.77
N ARG A 164 6.84 -19.67 -3.95
CA ARG A 164 6.73 -18.87 -2.72
C ARG A 164 7.95 -17.98 -2.53
N LYS A 165 7.70 -16.70 -2.27
CA LYS A 165 8.70 -15.74 -1.80
C LYS A 165 8.49 -15.52 -0.33
N CYS A 166 9.41 -16.00 0.50
CA CYS A 166 9.37 -15.80 1.94
C CYS A 166 9.64 -14.34 2.28
N LYS A 167 9.10 -13.89 3.42
CA LYS A 167 9.46 -12.62 4.01
C LYS A 167 10.97 -12.58 4.27
N ALA A 168 11.65 -11.57 3.73
CA ALA A 168 13.09 -11.41 3.88
C ALA A 168 13.44 -9.93 4.06
N PRO A 169 14.48 -9.59 4.84
CA PRO A 169 14.96 -8.21 4.94
C PRO A 169 15.32 -7.67 3.55
N ILE A 170 14.83 -6.47 3.26
CA ILE A 170 15.22 -5.73 2.05
C ILE A 170 16.64 -5.21 2.28
N PRO A 171 17.60 -5.41 1.37
CA PRO A 171 18.94 -4.93 1.54
C PRO A 171 19.01 -3.42 1.83
N PHE A 172 19.88 -3.00 2.77
CA PHE A 172 20.03 -1.60 3.15
C PHE A 172 20.21 -0.67 1.95
N GLU A 173 21.02 -1.07 0.97
CA GLU A 173 21.31 -0.26 -0.23
C GLU A 173 20.04 0.03 -1.07
N GLU A 174 19.04 -0.86 -1.04
CA GLU A 174 17.79 -0.67 -1.79
C GLU A 174 16.86 0.35 -1.11
N ILE A 175 16.90 0.44 0.23
CA ILE A 175 15.98 1.31 0.99
C ILE A 175 16.66 2.56 1.56
N LYS A 176 17.97 2.67 1.50
CA LYS A 176 18.74 3.77 2.07
C LYS A 176 18.20 5.16 1.71
N SER A 177 17.90 5.38 0.43
CA SER A 177 17.37 6.67 -0.04
C SER A 177 15.96 6.96 0.49
N SER A 178 15.08 5.96 0.50
CA SER A 178 13.71 6.12 1.03
C SER A 178 13.71 6.29 2.54
N LEU A 179 14.58 5.57 3.26
CA LEU A 179 14.75 5.69 4.71
C LEU A 179 15.24 7.08 5.08
N ALA A 180 16.24 7.61 4.36
CA ALA A 180 16.74 8.97 4.56
C ALA A 180 15.64 10.01 4.33
N ALA A 181 14.85 9.88 3.27
CA ALA A 181 13.74 10.78 2.98
C ALA A 181 12.66 10.74 4.07
N GLN A 182 12.31 9.56 4.56
CA GLN A 182 11.34 9.40 5.65
C GLN A 182 11.81 10.06 6.94
N ILE A 183 13.07 9.88 7.32
CA ILE A 183 13.62 10.50 8.53
C ILE A 183 13.63 12.02 8.41
N LEU A 184 14.07 12.57 7.28
CA LEU A 184 14.04 14.01 7.03
C LEU A 184 12.62 14.55 7.08
N GLN A 185 11.65 13.84 6.56
CA GLN A 185 10.24 14.21 6.63
C GLN A 185 9.73 14.23 8.09
N MET A 186 10.04 13.21 8.88
CA MET A 186 9.68 13.15 10.29
C MET A 186 10.34 14.28 11.10
N GLU A 187 11.61 14.59 10.84
CA GLU A 187 12.31 15.69 11.48
C GLU A 187 11.67 17.05 11.14
N ARG A 188 11.28 17.26 9.88
CA ARG A 188 10.54 18.46 9.46
C ARG A 188 9.20 18.59 10.15
N GLU A 189 8.43 17.52 10.19
CA GLU A 189 7.13 17.50 10.88
C GLU A 189 7.29 17.81 12.37
N TYR A 190 8.29 17.22 13.02
CA TYR A 190 8.57 17.49 14.43
C TYR A 190 8.93 18.95 14.69
N ILE A 191 9.82 19.55 13.87
CA ILE A 191 10.22 20.96 13.98
C ILE A 191 8.99 21.87 13.76
N LEU A 192 8.16 21.56 12.75
CA LEU A 192 6.96 22.30 12.45
C LEU A 192 5.96 22.25 13.61
N MET A 193 5.68 21.06 14.13
CA MET A 193 4.76 20.89 15.25
C MET A 193 5.20 21.66 16.48
N LYS A 194 6.47 21.52 16.84
CA LYS A 194 7.05 22.25 17.96
C LYS A 194 6.92 23.77 17.78
N HIS A 195 7.22 24.27 16.58
CA HIS A 195 7.09 25.71 16.28
C HIS A 195 5.64 26.20 16.31
N LEU A 196 4.68 25.39 15.83
CA LEU A 196 3.26 25.71 15.91
C LEU A 196 2.76 25.77 17.36
N ASP A 197 3.24 24.87 18.22
CA ASP A 197 2.91 24.91 19.65
C ASP A 197 3.47 26.19 20.32
N GLU A 198 4.71 26.55 19.99
CA GLU A 198 5.34 27.80 20.47
C GLU A 198 4.53 29.03 20.03
N LEU A 199 4.14 29.12 18.75
CA LEU A 199 3.32 30.19 18.21
C LEU A 199 1.92 30.21 18.86
N TYR A 200 1.30 29.05 19.04
CA TYR A 200 0.00 28.97 19.69
C TYR A 200 0.05 29.51 21.12
N GLU A 201 1.05 29.12 21.91
CA GLU A 201 1.20 29.64 23.28
C GLU A 201 1.46 31.16 23.32
N GLU A 202 2.26 31.67 22.37
CA GLU A 202 2.54 33.12 22.28
C GLU A 202 1.31 33.93 21.91
N PHE A 203 0.51 33.46 20.96
CA PHE A 203 -0.60 34.22 20.37
C PHE A 203 -2.00 33.75 20.81
N LYS A 204 -2.13 32.77 21.71
CA LYS A 204 -3.43 32.21 22.12
C LYS A 204 -4.48 33.22 22.56
N SER A 205 -4.07 34.33 23.16
CA SER A 205 -4.99 35.41 23.56
C SER A 205 -5.54 36.25 22.38
N GLN A 206 -4.90 36.16 21.22
CA GLN A 206 -5.25 36.87 20.00
C GLN A 206 -5.95 35.97 18.98
N ILE A 207 -5.87 34.63 19.16
CA ILE A 207 -6.51 33.66 18.28
C ILE A 207 -8.02 33.66 18.59
N LYS A 208 -8.83 33.96 17.57
CA LYS A 208 -10.30 33.85 17.63
C LYS A 208 -10.67 32.60 16.83
N LEU A 209 -11.18 31.59 17.51
CA LEU A 209 -11.77 30.42 16.87
C LEU A 209 -13.20 30.76 16.46
N PHE A 210 -13.48 30.70 15.17
CA PHE A 210 -14.85 30.80 14.64
C PHE A 210 -15.44 29.39 14.61
N GLU A 211 -16.17 29.01 15.66
CA GLU A 211 -16.77 27.67 15.80
C GLU A 211 -17.93 27.44 14.80
N ASP A 212 -18.43 28.49 14.15
CA ASP A 212 -19.62 28.44 13.30
C ASP A 212 -19.35 28.13 11.83
N ALA A 213 -18.12 27.78 11.45
CA ALA A 213 -17.76 27.53 10.03
C ALA A 213 -17.88 26.07 9.59
N VAL A 214 -18.41 25.19 10.44
CA VAL A 214 -18.63 23.75 10.12
C VAL A 214 -20.08 23.39 10.39
N GLN A 215 -20.97 23.83 9.51
CA GLN A 215 -22.31 23.24 9.33
C GLN A 215 -22.48 22.84 7.87
#